data_4357b12bc4a5aee31117934f63f09834
#
_entry.id   4357b12bc4a5aee31117934f63f09834
#
_cell.length_a   1.000
_cell.length_b   1.000
_cell.length_c   1.000
_cell.angle_alpha   90.00
_cell.angle_beta   90.00
_cell.angle_gamma   90.00
#
_symmetry.space_group_name_H-M   'P 1'
#
loop_
_entity.id
_entity.type
_entity.pdbx_description
1 polymer ?
#
loop_
_entity_poly.entity_id
_entity_poly.type
_entity_poly.pdbx_seq_one_letter_code
_entity_poly.pdbx_strand_id
1 'polypeptide(L)'
;DIYMQNKEANEALTADMNELNSLRSQADAEYNNLNTLLSQTQTQLDTTADNITEAEQLALQYEQELENQRIEQERAEAEQARRGAEAKAAAEQSSANTGISYDVTSSGSGSPLAHSDSDLAMLAAIIECEAGNQPYIGKLAVGSVVINRVNSSRFPNSISAVLYASGQFTPVASGRFAIVLARGASDSCVQAAQEVLNGNIVIDALFFHVYRSGTDNYGTVIGDHIFY
;
A
#
# COMPACT_ATOMS: atom_id res chain seq x y z
N ASP A 1 -33.81 7.10 -77.21
CA ASP A 1 -32.99 5.99 -76.64
C ASP A 1 -31.61 6.45 -76.15
N ILE A 2 -30.68 6.84 -77.04
CA ILE A 2 -29.33 7.29 -76.59
C ILE A 2 -29.45 8.59 -75.78
N TYR A 3 -30.30 9.51 -76.14
CA TYR A 3 -30.51 10.77 -75.41
C TYR A 3 -31.04 10.53 -73.99
N MET A 4 -31.98 9.62 -73.81
CA MET A 4 -32.53 9.28 -72.49
C MET A 4 -31.48 8.59 -71.63
N GLN A 5 -30.70 7.66 -72.19
CA GLN A 5 -29.60 7.01 -71.48
C GLN A 5 -28.50 8.00 -71.02
N ASN A 6 -28.15 8.95 -71.87
CA ASN A 6 -27.16 10.00 -71.48
C ASN A 6 -27.76 10.93 -70.43
N LYS A 7 -29.02 11.22 -70.41
CA LYS A 7 -29.70 12.02 -69.40
C LYS A 7 -29.68 11.30 -68.05
N GLU A 8 -30.09 10.03 -68.02
CA GLU A 8 -30.06 9.21 -66.81
C GLU A 8 -28.60 9.05 -66.25
N ALA A 9 -27.61 8.83 -67.12
CA ALA A 9 -26.21 8.76 -66.72
C ALA A 9 -25.70 10.08 -66.13
N ASN A 10 -26.08 11.23 -66.68
CA ASN A 10 -25.72 12.55 -66.13
C ASN A 10 -26.40 12.84 -64.77
N GLU A 11 -27.64 12.42 -64.61
CA GLU A 11 -28.37 12.55 -63.32
C GLU A 11 -27.72 11.67 -62.25
N ALA A 12 -27.38 10.43 -62.58
CA ALA A 12 -26.63 9.53 -61.69
C ALA A 12 -25.22 10.10 -61.31
N LEU A 13 -24.48 10.58 -62.30
CA LEU A 13 -23.16 11.18 -62.05
C LEU A 13 -23.28 12.42 -61.14
N THR A 14 -24.34 13.23 -61.31
CA THR A 14 -24.59 14.40 -60.45
C THR A 14 -24.92 13.97 -59.02
N ALA A 15 -25.69 12.89 -58.84
CA ALA A 15 -25.99 12.33 -57.52
C ALA A 15 -24.72 11.80 -56.85
N ASP A 16 -23.90 11.04 -57.57
CA ASP A 16 -22.63 10.52 -57.06
C ASP A 16 -21.67 11.64 -56.66
N MET A 17 -21.58 12.71 -57.46
CA MET A 17 -20.79 13.89 -57.13
C MET A 17 -21.26 14.59 -55.85
N ASN A 18 -22.58 14.68 -55.64
CA ASN A 18 -23.13 15.26 -54.41
C ASN A 18 -22.87 14.40 -53.21
N GLU A 19 -22.96 13.07 -53.32
CA GLU A 19 -22.63 12.11 -52.28
C GLU A 19 -21.15 12.20 -51.95
N LEU A 20 -20.26 12.23 -52.94
CA LEU A 20 -18.82 12.39 -52.75
C LEU A 20 -18.47 13.68 -52.00
N ASN A 21 -19.10 14.79 -52.35
CA ASN A 21 -18.90 16.07 -51.67
C ASN A 21 -19.38 16.03 -50.22
N SER A 22 -20.49 15.33 -49.93
CA SER A 22 -21.03 15.13 -48.60
C SER A 22 -20.03 14.30 -47.75
N LEU A 23 -19.55 13.16 -48.28
CA LEU A 23 -18.57 12.30 -47.62
C LEU A 23 -17.26 13.04 -47.34
N ARG A 24 -16.80 13.84 -48.30
CA ARG A 24 -15.61 14.67 -48.09
C ARG A 24 -15.80 15.67 -46.96
N SER A 25 -16.93 16.34 -46.90
CA SER A 25 -17.27 17.28 -45.83
C SER A 25 -17.35 16.60 -44.47
N GLN A 26 -17.89 15.37 -44.40
CA GLN A 26 -17.90 14.56 -43.18
C GLN A 26 -16.47 14.16 -42.74
N ALA A 27 -15.64 13.70 -43.67
CA ALA A 27 -14.25 13.35 -43.42
C ALA A 27 -13.45 14.55 -42.91
N ASP A 28 -13.63 15.72 -43.48
CA ASP A 28 -12.99 16.96 -43.03
C ASP A 28 -13.42 17.36 -41.60
N ALA A 29 -14.72 17.17 -41.28
CA ALA A 29 -15.23 17.41 -39.92
C ALA A 29 -14.68 16.43 -38.90
N GLU A 30 -14.62 15.15 -39.24
CA GLU A 30 -14.00 14.12 -38.37
C GLU A 30 -12.51 14.37 -38.17
N TYR A 31 -11.77 14.75 -39.21
CA TYR A 31 -10.37 15.10 -39.12
C TYR A 31 -10.13 16.28 -38.16
N ASN A 32 -10.95 17.32 -38.24
CA ASN A 32 -10.87 18.46 -37.34
C ASN A 32 -11.20 18.09 -35.89
N ASN A 33 -12.21 17.22 -35.67
CA ASN A 33 -12.54 16.69 -34.35
C ASN A 33 -11.37 15.88 -33.77
N LEU A 34 -10.74 15.03 -34.59
CA LEU A 34 -9.60 14.24 -34.16
C LEU A 34 -8.41 15.10 -33.77
N ASN A 35 -8.09 16.15 -34.53
CA ASN A 35 -7.04 17.11 -34.20
C ASN A 35 -7.32 17.86 -32.89
N THR A 36 -8.59 18.21 -32.65
CA THR A 36 -8.98 18.87 -31.40
C THR A 36 -8.79 17.92 -30.22
N LEU A 37 -9.23 16.67 -30.35
CA LEU A 37 -9.05 15.64 -29.32
C LEU A 37 -7.58 15.35 -29.04
N LEU A 38 -6.76 15.28 -30.09
CA LEU A 38 -5.32 15.07 -29.95
C LEU A 38 -4.68 16.22 -29.15
N SER A 39 -5.03 17.46 -29.46
CA SER A 39 -4.54 18.63 -28.74
C SER A 39 -4.98 18.64 -27.27
N GLN A 40 -6.24 18.26 -26.99
CA GLN A 40 -6.74 18.14 -25.63
C GLN A 40 -6.00 17.05 -24.84
N THR A 41 -5.80 15.90 -25.49
CA THR A 41 -5.07 14.78 -24.87
C THR A 41 -3.64 15.16 -24.54
N GLN A 42 -2.97 15.88 -25.46
CA GLN A 42 -1.61 16.38 -25.21
C GLN A 42 -1.56 17.32 -24.01
N THR A 43 -2.50 18.26 -23.92
CA THR A 43 -2.58 19.19 -22.79
C THR A 43 -2.86 18.46 -21.46
N GLN A 44 -3.69 17.44 -21.47
CA GLN A 44 -3.93 16.60 -20.29
C GLN A 44 -2.69 15.83 -19.88
N LEU A 45 -1.93 15.34 -20.85
CA LEU A 45 -0.68 14.60 -20.61
C LEU A 45 0.38 15.51 -19.97
N ASP A 46 0.54 16.73 -20.51
CA ASP A 46 1.46 17.73 -19.98
C ASP A 46 1.06 18.12 -18.53
N THR A 47 -0.21 18.38 -18.28
CA THR A 47 -0.73 18.69 -16.93
C THR A 47 -0.49 17.53 -15.94
N THR A 48 -0.66 16.30 -16.42
CA THR A 48 -0.41 15.11 -15.57
C THR A 48 1.07 14.95 -15.25
N ALA A 49 1.95 15.22 -16.23
CA ALA A 49 3.40 15.20 -16.02
C ALA A 49 3.84 16.26 -14.99
N ASP A 50 3.28 17.47 -15.07
CA ASP A 50 3.54 18.54 -14.09
C ASP A 50 3.08 18.13 -12.69
N ASN A 51 1.87 17.55 -12.56
CA ASN A 51 1.36 17.08 -11.28
C ASN A 51 2.22 15.94 -10.69
N ILE A 52 2.74 15.04 -11.52
CA ILE A 52 3.66 13.98 -11.08
C ILE A 52 4.95 14.61 -10.54
N THR A 53 5.51 15.58 -11.25
CA THR A 53 6.74 16.28 -10.82
C THR A 53 6.53 16.99 -9.48
N GLU A 54 5.40 17.68 -9.32
CA GLU A 54 5.05 18.34 -8.05
C GLU A 54 4.87 17.34 -6.90
N ALA A 55 4.20 16.21 -7.15
CA ALA A 55 4.03 15.15 -6.17
C ALA A 55 5.35 14.49 -5.77
N GLU A 56 6.28 14.29 -6.72
CA GLU A 56 7.62 13.77 -6.44
C GLU A 56 8.44 14.74 -5.56
N GLN A 57 8.37 16.04 -5.84
CA GLN A 57 9.04 17.05 -5.03
C GLN A 57 8.46 17.10 -3.61
N LEU A 58 7.14 17.02 -3.48
CA LEU A 58 6.47 16.98 -2.18
C LEU A 58 6.85 15.72 -1.39
N ALA A 59 6.89 14.57 -2.05
CA ALA A 59 7.34 13.31 -1.45
C ALA A 59 8.77 13.41 -0.91
N LEU A 60 9.68 14.00 -1.68
CA LEU A 60 11.06 14.22 -1.24
C LEU A 60 11.15 15.15 -0.02
N GLN A 61 10.33 16.19 0.03
CA GLN A 61 10.27 17.08 1.20
C GLN A 61 9.77 16.35 2.45
N TYR A 62 8.73 15.51 2.31
CA TYR A 62 8.24 14.69 3.42
C TYR A 62 9.26 13.66 3.89
N GLU A 63 10.01 13.05 2.99
CA GLU A 63 11.09 12.14 3.37
C GLU A 63 12.19 12.85 4.16
N GLN A 64 12.58 14.06 3.75
CA GLN A 64 13.55 14.86 4.49
C GLN A 64 13.04 15.28 5.87
N GLU A 65 11.77 15.68 5.96
CA GLU A 65 11.16 16.05 7.23
C GLU A 65 11.08 14.86 8.19
N LEU A 66 10.68 13.70 7.68
CA LEU A 66 10.62 12.46 8.46
C LEU A 66 11.99 12.02 8.95
N GLU A 67 13.02 12.13 8.11
CA GLU A 67 14.39 11.84 8.51
C GLU A 67 14.89 12.80 9.60
N ASN A 68 14.58 14.09 9.50
CA ASN A 68 14.92 15.07 10.54
C ASN A 68 14.21 14.74 11.86
N GLN A 69 12.95 14.38 11.82
CA GLN A 69 12.18 13.98 13.02
C GLN A 69 12.78 12.72 13.65
N ARG A 70 13.20 11.74 12.85
CA ARG A 70 13.87 10.54 13.34
C ARG A 70 15.18 10.86 14.04
N ILE A 71 16.01 11.71 13.43
CA ILE A 71 17.28 12.15 14.02
C ILE A 71 17.05 12.90 15.35
N GLU A 72 16.01 13.73 15.41
CA GLU A 72 15.68 14.46 16.62
C GLU A 72 15.16 13.53 17.73
N GLN A 73 14.36 12.54 17.36
CA GLN A 73 13.89 11.53 18.30
C GLN A 73 15.05 10.67 18.83
N GLU A 74 15.94 10.19 17.97
CA GLU A 74 17.14 9.45 18.38
C GLU A 74 18.04 10.26 19.34
N ARG A 75 18.18 11.57 19.09
CA ARG A 75 18.93 12.47 19.99
C ARG A 75 18.24 12.62 21.34
N ALA A 76 16.91 12.77 21.34
CA ALA A 76 16.14 12.88 22.58
C ALA A 76 16.21 11.59 23.41
N GLU A 77 16.10 10.43 22.76
CA GLU A 77 16.25 9.11 23.42
C GLU A 77 17.65 8.89 23.96
N ALA A 78 18.69 9.23 23.21
CA ALA A 78 20.08 9.15 23.66
C ALA A 78 20.36 10.08 24.86
N GLU A 79 19.78 11.29 24.85
CA GLU A 79 19.91 12.21 25.98
C GLU A 79 19.15 11.70 27.21
N GLN A 80 17.97 11.13 27.03
CA GLN A 80 17.20 10.49 28.12
C GLN A 80 17.93 9.30 28.71
N ALA A 81 18.52 8.43 27.85
CA ALA A 81 19.33 7.30 28.29
C ALA A 81 20.56 7.75 29.07
N ARG A 82 21.25 8.82 28.63
CA ARG A 82 22.39 9.40 29.34
C ARG A 82 21.99 9.94 30.72
N ARG A 83 20.89 10.71 30.79
CA ARG A 83 20.36 11.23 32.06
C ARG A 83 19.94 10.11 33.01
N GLY A 84 19.35 9.03 32.47
CA GLY A 84 19.01 7.84 33.25
C GLY A 84 20.20 7.09 33.76
N ALA A 85 21.27 6.98 32.96
CA ALA A 85 22.55 6.39 33.41
C ALA A 85 23.26 7.24 34.48
N GLU A 86 23.28 8.57 34.31
CA GLU A 86 23.83 9.51 35.29
C GLU A 86 23.04 9.46 36.62
N ALA A 87 21.71 9.36 36.56
CA ALA A 87 20.85 9.22 37.74
C ALA A 87 21.07 7.86 38.45
N LYS A 88 21.25 6.77 37.70
CA LYS A 88 21.60 5.47 38.24
C LYS A 88 22.95 5.47 38.91
N ALA A 89 23.96 6.05 38.29
CA ALA A 89 25.29 6.15 38.86
C ALA A 89 25.29 6.99 40.16
N ALA A 90 24.50 8.07 40.20
CA ALA A 90 24.31 8.89 41.42
C ALA A 90 23.55 8.12 42.52
N ALA A 91 22.56 7.29 42.16
CA ALA A 91 21.83 6.44 43.11
C ALA A 91 22.69 5.29 43.66
N GLU A 92 23.53 4.69 42.82
CA GLU A 92 24.47 3.64 43.26
C GLU A 92 25.53 4.17 44.20
N GLN A 93 26.01 5.41 44.03
CA GLN A 93 26.92 6.07 45.00
C GLN A 93 26.19 6.42 46.31
N SER A 94 24.87 6.60 46.30
CA SER A 94 24.07 6.86 47.50
C SER A 94 23.64 5.59 48.25
N SER A 95 23.53 4.45 47.57
CA SER A 95 23.03 3.19 48.14
C SER A 95 24.14 2.22 48.62
N ALA A 96 25.39 2.62 48.54
CA ALA A 96 26.50 1.82 49.17
C ALA A 96 26.43 1.78 50.70
N ASN A 97 25.38 2.34 51.32
CA ASN A 97 25.25 2.37 52.77
C ASN A 97 23.92 1.79 53.34
N THR A 98 23.14 1.02 52.58
CA THR A 98 22.00 0.29 53.21
C THR A 98 21.60 -0.95 52.39
N GLY A 99 22.03 -2.12 52.86
CA GLY A 99 21.57 -3.39 52.31
C GLY A 99 20.15 -3.71 52.77
N ILE A 100 19.22 -3.92 51.82
CA ILE A 100 18.01 -4.75 52.00
C ILE A 100 17.58 -5.24 50.60
N SER A 101 17.63 -6.55 50.43
CA SER A 101 17.12 -7.32 49.29
C SER A 101 15.60 -7.45 49.39
N TYR A 102 14.85 -7.15 48.32
CA TYR A 102 13.48 -7.64 48.12
C TYR A 102 13.33 -8.27 46.75
N ASP A 103 13.10 -9.56 46.82
CA ASP A 103 12.63 -10.39 45.73
C ASP A 103 11.10 -10.12 45.53
N VAL A 104 10.67 -9.74 44.33
CA VAL A 104 9.26 -9.71 43.97
C VAL A 104 9.03 -10.49 42.69
N THR A 105 8.66 -11.73 42.88
CA THR A 105 7.96 -12.54 41.88
C THR A 105 6.58 -11.96 41.67
N SER A 106 6.24 -11.60 40.44
CA SER A 106 4.84 -11.41 40.01
C SER A 106 4.56 -12.21 38.75
N SER A 107 3.83 -13.29 38.94
CA SER A 107 3.17 -14.06 37.88
C SER A 107 1.96 -13.29 37.34
N GLY A 108 1.78 -13.31 36.03
CA GLY A 108 0.53 -12.87 35.40
C GLY A 108 0.53 -12.90 33.88
N SER A 109 0.24 -14.06 33.33
CA SER A 109 -0.63 -14.29 32.16
C SER A 109 -0.34 -13.59 30.82
N GLY A 110 -0.08 -14.42 29.81
CA GLY A 110 -0.10 -14.05 28.40
C GLY A 110 1.26 -13.61 27.90
N SER A 111 2.11 -14.58 27.52
CA SER A 111 3.36 -14.27 26.81
C SER A 111 3.03 -13.53 25.51
N PRO A 112 3.50 -12.27 25.33
CA PRO A 112 3.67 -11.73 24.01
C PRO A 112 4.62 -12.68 23.29
N LEU A 113 4.31 -13.07 22.06
CA LEU A 113 5.25 -13.75 21.19
C LEU A 113 6.50 -12.88 21.16
N ALA A 114 7.64 -13.40 21.66
CA ALA A 114 8.91 -12.72 21.58
C ALA A 114 9.21 -12.50 20.09
N HIS A 115 8.94 -11.30 19.62
CA HIS A 115 9.18 -10.88 18.24
C HIS A 115 10.41 -9.99 18.19
N SER A 116 11.21 -10.16 17.15
CA SER A 116 12.35 -9.30 16.88
C SER A 116 11.90 -8.02 16.17
N ASP A 117 12.70 -6.96 16.22
CA ASP A 117 12.47 -5.74 15.43
C ASP A 117 12.35 -6.06 13.93
N SER A 118 13.00 -7.10 13.48
CA SER A 118 12.90 -7.61 12.10
C SER A 118 11.52 -8.21 11.79
N ASP A 119 10.86 -8.88 12.73
CA ASP A 119 9.49 -9.40 12.56
C ASP A 119 8.48 -8.27 12.47
N LEU A 120 8.62 -7.24 13.29
CA LEU A 120 7.80 -6.03 13.22
C LEU A 120 7.95 -5.33 11.87
N ALA A 121 9.17 -5.11 11.41
CA ALA A 121 9.44 -4.47 10.13
C ALA A 121 8.86 -5.28 8.94
N MET A 122 9.03 -6.59 8.94
CA MET A 122 8.49 -7.46 7.90
C MET A 122 6.96 -7.49 7.92
N LEU A 123 6.32 -7.58 9.10
CA LEU A 123 4.87 -7.56 9.22
C LEU A 123 4.30 -6.22 8.78
N ALA A 124 4.91 -5.09 9.18
CA ALA A 124 4.50 -3.77 8.76
C ALA A 124 4.62 -3.58 7.23
N ALA A 125 5.72 -4.05 6.64
CA ALA A 125 5.95 -3.95 5.21
C ALA A 125 4.93 -4.75 4.38
N ILE A 126 4.54 -5.95 4.80
CA ILE A 126 3.52 -6.71 4.07
C ILE A 126 2.13 -6.13 4.28
N ILE A 127 1.80 -5.63 5.47
CA ILE A 127 0.54 -4.90 5.71
C ILE A 127 0.44 -3.70 4.78
N GLU A 128 1.50 -2.95 4.59
CA GLU A 128 1.49 -1.81 3.67
C GLU A 128 1.33 -2.26 2.21
N CYS A 129 2.00 -3.30 1.81
CA CYS A 129 1.87 -3.82 0.45
C CYS A 129 0.45 -4.29 0.11
N GLU A 130 -0.23 -4.91 1.06
CA GLU A 130 -1.54 -5.52 0.83
C GLU A 130 -2.70 -4.59 1.21
N ALA A 131 -2.53 -3.78 2.25
CA ALA A 131 -3.60 -2.99 2.85
C ALA A 131 -3.23 -1.51 3.12
N GLY A 132 -2.19 -0.96 2.48
CA GLY A 132 -1.72 0.41 2.70
C GLY A 132 -2.83 1.46 2.56
N ASN A 133 -3.69 1.30 1.56
CA ASN A 133 -4.82 2.20 1.27
C ASN A 133 -6.14 1.77 1.95
N GLN A 134 -6.13 0.69 2.75
CA GLN A 134 -7.33 0.20 3.42
C GLN A 134 -7.59 0.93 4.74
N PRO A 135 -8.84 0.93 5.24
CA PRO A 135 -9.15 1.36 6.60
C PRO A 135 -8.27 0.64 7.62
N TYR A 136 -8.02 1.25 8.77
CA TYR A 136 -7.12 0.72 9.79
C TYR A 136 -7.45 -0.72 10.21
N ILE A 137 -8.76 -1.03 10.35
CA ILE A 137 -9.22 -2.39 10.62
C ILE A 137 -8.82 -3.40 9.53
N GLY A 138 -8.73 -2.97 8.27
CA GLY A 138 -8.24 -3.80 7.16
C GLY A 138 -6.73 -4.09 7.28
N LYS A 139 -5.95 -3.14 7.78
CA LYS A 139 -4.53 -3.33 8.09
C LYS A 139 -4.33 -4.35 9.22
N LEU A 140 -5.11 -4.23 10.30
CA LEU A 140 -5.14 -5.21 11.39
C LEU A 140 -5.57 -6.60 10.89
N ALA A 141 -6.56 -6.68 10.00
CA ALA A 141 -7.04 -7.95 9.46
C ALA A 141 -5.98 -8.66 8.61
N VAL A 142 -5.26 -7.95 7.74
CA VAL A 142 -4.14 -8.53 6.98
C VAL A 142 -3.02 -9.00 7.91
N GLY A 143 -2.67 -8.21 8.92
CA GLY A 143 -1.69 -8.62 9.94
C GLY A 143 -2.15 -9.86 10.71
N SER A 144 -3.43 -9.92 11.09
CA SER A 144 -4.05 -11.08 11.77
C SER A 144 -3.91 -12.35 10.94
N VAL A 145 -4.14 -12.30 9.63
CA VAL A 145 -3.95 -13.47 8.74
C VAL A 145 -2.51 -13.98 8.79
N VAL A 146 -1.51 -13.10 8.79
CA VAL A 146 -0.10 -13.51 8.87
C VAL A 146 0.17 -14.24 10.19
N ILE A 147 -0.28 -13.70 11.33
CA ILE A 147 -0.08 -14.32 12.64
C ILE A 147 -0.88 -15.60 12.79
N ASN A 148 -2.12 -15.65 12.27
CA ASN A 148 -2.92 -16.90 12.25
C ASN A 148 -2.20 -18.00 11.46
N ARG A 149 -1.57 -17.67 10.34
CA ARG A 149 -0.75 -18.61 9.57
C ARG A 149 0.45 -19.10 10.37
N VAL A 150 1.19 -18.22 11.04
CA VAL A 150 2.34 -18.59 11.90
C VAL A 150 1.89 -19.57 13.01
N ASN A 151 0.70 -19.37 13.56
CA ASN A 151 0.14 -20.21 14.62
C ASN A 151 -0.54 -21.49 14.09
N SER A 152 -0.74 -21.61 12.79
CA SER A 152 -1.39 -22.77 12.18
C SER A 152 -0.38 -23.84 11.76
N SER A 153 -0.64 -25.09 12.11
CA SER A 153 0.17 -26.24 11.68
C SER A 153 0.21 -26.45 10.14
N ARG A 154 -0.62 -25.72 9.39
CA ARG A 154 -0.68 -25.77 7.92
C ARG A 154 0.36 -24.88 7.24
N PHE A 155 0.99 -23.98 7.99
CA PHE A 155 1.94 -22.98 7.49
C PHE A 155 3.25 -23.05 8.26
N PRO A 156 4.32 -22.43 7.74
CA PRO A 156 5.56 -22.27 8.50
C PRO A 156 5.34 -21.47 9.81
N ASN A 157 6.13 -21.76 10.82
CA ASN A 157 5.98 -21.21 12.18
C ASN A 157 6.80 -19.92 12.44
N SER A 158 7.08 -19.14 11.41
CA SER A 158 7.70 -17.82 11.57
C SER A 158 7.17 -16.83 10.54
N ILE A 159 7.16 -15.55 10.87
CA ILE A 159 6.68 -14.47 9.98
C ILE A 159 7.47 -14.52 8.66
N SER A 160 8.80 -14.52 8.71
CA SER A 160 9.62 -14.57 7.51
C SER A 160 9.28 -15.78 6.63
N ALA A 161 9.17 -16.96 7.20
CA ALA A 161 8.89 -18.18 6.44
C ALA A 161 7.47 -18.18 5.84
N VAL A 162 6.46 -17.60 6.51
CA VAL A 162 5.11 -17.40 5.97
C VAL A 162 5.13 -16.41 4.80
N LEU A 163 5.85 -15.30 4.93
CA LEU A 163 5.89 -14.27 3.90
C LEU A 163 6.64 -14.72 2.63
N TYR A 164 7.76 -15.44 2.79
CA TYR A 164 8.56 -15.94 1.67
C TYR A 164 8.07 -17.28 1.11
N ALA A 165 7.03 -17.89 1.68
CA ALA A 165 6.45 -19.11 1.14
C ALA A 165 5.92 -18.86 -0.30
N SER A 166 6.26 -19.76 -1.22
CA SER A 166 5.93 -19.60 -2.63
C SER A 166 4.43 -19.41 -2.87
N GLY A 167 4.07 -18.36 -3.62
CA GLY A 167 2.69 -18.08 -4.04
C GLY A 167 1.78 -17.50 -2.94
N GLN A 168 2.30 -17.18 -1.74
CA GLN A 168 1.47 -16.65 -0.66
C GLN A 168 1.22 -15.15 -0.78
N PHE A 169 2.23 -14.38 -1.15
CA PHE A 169 2.14 -12.92 -1.25
C PHE A 169 2.74 -12.43 -2.56
N THR A 170 1.90 -11.89 -3.43
CA THR A 170 2.34 -11.30 -4.72
C THR A 170 3.39 -10.19 -4.55
N PRO A 171 3.31 -9.29 -3.56
CA PRO A 171 4.31 -8.26 -3.34
C PRO A 171 5.72 -8.80 -3.05
N VAL A 172 5.82 -9.97 -2.44
CA VAL A 172 7.13 -10.63 -2.21
C VAL A 172 7.73 -11.10 -3.53
N ALA A 173 6.93 -11.76 -4.36
CA ALA A 173 7.37 -12.25 -5.67
C ALA A 173 7.71 -11.12 -6.66
N SER A 174 7.00 -9.98 -6.60
CA SER A 174 7.22 -8.83 -7.48
C SER A 174 8.36 -7.90 -7.04
N GLY A 175 8.94 -8.11 -5.85
CA GLY A 175 9.97 -7.24 -5.28
C GLY A 175 9.44 -5.99 -4.55
N ARG A 176 8.13 -5.67 -4.62
CA ARG A 176 7.52 -4.52 -3.93
C ARG A 176 7.74 -4.60 -2.41
N PHE A 177 7.61 -5.79 -1.83
CA PHE A 177 7.86 -6.03 -0.42
C PHE A 177 9.29 -5.62 -0.01
N ALA A 178 10.30 -5.99 -0.79
CA ALA A 178 11.70 -5.64 -0.50
C ALA A 178 11.93 -4.11 -0.51
N ILE A 179 11.27 -3.40 -1.43
CA ILE A 179 11.34 -1.92 -1.50
C ILE A 179 10.72 -1.31 -0.23
N VAL A 180 9.52 -1.75 0.17
CA VAL A 180 8.85 -1.23 1.38
C VAL A 180 9.65 -1.57 2.63
N LEU A 181 10.18 -2.79 2.73
CA LEU A 181 11.00 -3.21 3.86
C LEU A 181 12.27 -2.36 4.00
N ALA A 182 12.92 -2.03 2.89
CA ALA A 182 14.16 -1.24 2.87
C ALA A 182 13.93 0.23 3.27
N ARG A 183 12.80 0.84 2.86
CA ARG A 183 12.49 2.24 3.18
C ARG A 183 11.76 2.43 4.50
N GLY A 184 11.28 1.36 5.11
CA GLY A 184 10.33 1.37 6.21
C GLY A 184 8.87 1.47 5.73
N ALA A 185 7.96 0.86 6.50
CA ALA A 185 6.52 0.98 6.28
C ALA A 185 5.98 2.27 6.93
N SER A 186 4.80 2.72 6.48
CA SER A 186 4.12 3.88 7.06
C SER A 186 3.73 3.64 8.53
N ASP A 187 3.69 4.71 9.32
CA ASP A 187 3.42 4.66 10.77
C ASP A 187 2.14 3.88 11.09
N SER A 188 1.08 4.07 10.30
CA SER A 188 -0.18 3.35 10.52
C SER A 188 -0.06 1.85 10.26
N CYS A 189 0.86 1.40 9.40
CA CYS A 189 1.14 0.00 9.15
C CYS A 189 2.07 -0.58 10.22
N VAL A 190 3.02 0.20 10.71
CA VAL A 190 3.87 -0.17 11.87
C VAL A 190 3.03 -0.32 13.12
N GLN A 191 2.13 0.63 13.39
CA GLN A 191 1.21 0.56 14.52
C GLN A 191 0.30 -0.67 14.44
N ALA A 192 -0.29 -0.94 13.27
CA ALA A 192 -1.12 -2.13 13.07
C ALA A 192 -0.32 -3.43 13.28
N ALA A 193 0.92 -3.50 12.79
CA ALA A 193 1.81 -4.64 13.00
C ALA A 193 2.11 -4.84 14.49
N GLN A 194 2.42 -3.77 15.21
CA GLN A 194 2.69 -3.81 16.65
C GLN A 194 1.49 -4.30 17.45
N GLU A 195 0.29 -3.82 17.13
CA GLU A 195 -0.95 -4.25 17.81
C GLU A 195 -1.22 -5.74 17.58
N VAL A 196 -1.06 -6.22 16.34
CA VAL A 196 -1.26 -7.63 15.99
C VAL A 196 -0.22 -8.53 16.68
N LEU A 197 1.05 -8.12 16.74
CA LEU A 197 2.10 -8.83 17.46
C LEU A 197 1.83 -8.88 18.98
N ASN A 198 1.19 -7.85 19.51
CA ASN A 198 0.75 -7.79 20.91
C ASN A 198 -0.55 -8.59 21.18
N GLY A 199 -1.07 -9.30 20.15
CA GLY A 199 -2.24 -10.19 20.29
C GLY A 199 -3.57 -9.56 19.91
N ASN A 200 -3.61 -8.35 19.32
CA ASN A 200 -4.84 -7.76 18.78
C ASN A 200 -5.22 -8.43 17.43
N ILE A 201 -5.71 -9.67 17.49
CA ILE A 201 -6.17 -10.44 16.34
C ILE A 201 -7.64 -10.12 16.10
N VAL A 202 -7.94 -9.44 15.00
CA VAL A 202 -9.29 -8.94 14.68
C VAL A 202 -10.12 -9.89 13.82
N ILE A 203 -9.49 -10.91 13.25
CA ILE A 203 -10.16 -11.91 12.42
C ILE A 203 -9.47 -13.28 12.54
N ASP A 204 -10.27 -14.34 12.60
CA ASP A 204 -9.79 -15.72 12.54
C ASP A 204 -9.91 -16.24 11.10
N ALA A 205 -9.00 -15.80 10.25
CA ALA A 205 -8.93 -16.18 8.85
C ALA A 205 -7.49 -16.52 8.46
N LEU A 206 -7.35 -17.40 7.48
CA LEU A 206 -6.04 -17.81 6.93
C LEU A 206 -5.81 -17.31 5.52
N PHE A 207 -6.85 -16.81 4.85
CA PHE A 207 -6.81 -16.35 3.47
C PHE A 207 -7.58 -15.04 3.32
N PHE A 208 -7.20 -14.26 2.32
CA PHE A 208 -7.95 -13.10 1.85
C PHE A 208 -7.68 -12.84 0.38
N HIS A 209 -8.60 -12.14 -0.26
CA HIS A 209 -8.43 -11.57 -1.61
C HIS A 209 -9.33 -10.35 -1.77
N VAL A 210 -9.18 -9.62 -2.87
CA VAL A 210 -10.04 -8.48 -3.20
C VAL A 210 -11.47 -8.96 -3.39
N TYR A 211 -12.41 -8.39 -2.63
CA TYR A 211 -13.82 -8.75 -2.66
C TYR A 211 -14.45 -8.49 -4.04
N ARG A 212 -15.20 -9.46 -4.53
CA ARG A 212 -15.93 -9.39 -5.81
C ARG A 212 -17.42 -9.59 -5.56
N SER A 213 -18.18 -8.50 -5.67
CA SER A 213 -19.64 -8.54 -5.51
C SER A 213 -20.28 -9.52 -6.50
N GLY A 214 -21.18 -10.36 -5.99
CA GLY A 214 -21.90 -11.37 -6.78
C GLY A 214 -21.16 -12.69 -6.98
N THR A 215 -19.88 -12.77 -6.63
CA THR A 215 -19.09 -14.01 -6.72
C THR A 215 -18.72 -14.54 -5.33
N ASP A 216 -18.32 -13.63 -4.44
CA ASP A 216 -17.85 -13.97 -3.10
C ASP A 216 -19.04 -13.92 -2.13
N ASN A 217 -19.48 -15.10 -1.68
CA ASN A 217 -20.64 -15.28 -0.79
C ASN A 217 -20.28 -15.96 0.55
N TYR A 218 -18.98 -15.95 0.91
CA TYR A 218 -18.43 -16.56 2.12
C TYR A 218 -17.39 -15.62 2.75
N GLY A 219 -17.09 -15.83 4.04
CA GLY A 219 -16.07 -15.02 4.75
C GLY A 219 -16.57 -13.66 5.23
N THR A 220 -15.66 -12.84 5.72
CA THR A 220 -15.92 -11.50 6.27
C THR A 220 -15.32 -10.44 5.38
N VAL A 221 -16.13 -9.47 4.94
CA VAL A 221 -15.68 -8.34 4.12
C VAL A 221 -15.20 -7.21 5.02
N ILE A 222 -13.95 -6.76 4.85
CA ILE A 222 -13.36 -5.63 5.54
C ILE A 222 -12.63 -4.76 4.50
N GLY A 223 -13.10 -3.52 4.31
CA GLY A 223 -12.61 -2.67 3.22
C GLY A 223 -12.87 -3.33 1.87
N ASP A 224 -11.83 -3.40 1.03
CA ASP A 224 -11.93 -4.00 -0.31
C ASP A 224 -11.55 -5.50 -0.31
N HIS A 225 -11.36 -6.13 0.85
CA HIS A 225 -10.96 -7.52 0.96
C HIS A 225 -12.03 -8.38 1.62
N ILE A 226 -12.07 -9.65 1.21
CA ILE A 226 -12.80 -10.71 1.90
C ILE A 226 -11.82 -11.68 2.56
N PHE A 227 -12.07 -12.03 3.81
CA PHE A 227 -11.24 -12.88 4.68
C PHE A 227 -11.95 -14.17 4.99
N TYR A 228 -11.24 -15.34 4.89
CA TYR A 228 -11.83 -16.70 5.08
C TYR A 228 -10.78 -17.72 5.49
#